data_821668f47ddac55aadb7da2df04d6494
#
_entry.id   821668f47ddac55aadb7da2df04d6494
#
_cell.length_a   1.000
_cell.length_b   1.000
_cell.length_c   1.000
_cell.angle_alpha   90.00
_cell.angle_beta   90.00
_cell.angle_gamma   90.00
#
_symmetry.space_group_name_H-M   'P 1'
#
loop_
_entity.id
_entity.type
_entity.pdbx_description
1 polymer ?
#
loop_
_entity_poly.entity_id
_entity_poly.type
_entity_poly.pdbx_seq_one_letter_code
_entity_poly.pdbx_strand_id
1 'polypeptide(L)' 'MKDPVCGMEVSEKNESTEYKGQKFHFCCASCKWAFEKNPEQFAKT' A
#
# COMPACT_ATOMS: atom_id res chain seq x y z
N MET A 1 -6.01 -7.86 4.72
CA MET A 1 -5.73 -6.53 4.20
C MET A 1 -5.36 -6.63 2.74
N LYS A 2 -5.72 -5.63 1.98
CA LYS A 2 -5.48 -5.67 0.55
C LYS A 2 -4.46 -4.64 0.13
N ASP A 3 -3.62 -5.04 -0.81
CA ASP A 3 -2.62 -4.16 -1.41
C ASP A 3 -3.33 -3.16 -2.31
N PRO A 4 -3.21 -1.85 -2.05
CA PRO A 4 -3.89 -0.85 -2.88
C PRO A 4 -3.30 -0.73 -4.28
N VAL A 5 -2.12 -1.28 -4.49
CA VAL A 5 -1.47 -1.22 -5.80
C VAL A 5 -1.80 -2.45 -6.63
N CYS A 6 -1.58 -3.64 -6.05
CA CYS A 6 -1.86 -4.90 -6.75
C CYS A 6 -3.29 -5.37 -6.57
N GLY A 7 -3.90 -5.03 -5.44
CA GLY A 7 -5.23 -5.53 -5.13
C GLY A 7 -5.23 -6.94 -4.59
N MET A 8 -4.07 -7.46 -4.23
CA MET A 8 -3.96 -8.81 -3.71
C MET A 8 -3.96 -8.81 -2.20
N GLU A 9 -4.35 -9.95 -1.63
CA GLU A 9 -4.38 -10.09 -0.18
C GLU A 9 -2.95 -10.12 0.37
N VAL A 10 -2.71 -9.35 1.42
CA VAL A 10 -1.40 -9.31 2.06
C VAL A 10 -1.58 -9.40 3.57
N SER A 11 -0.50 -9.76 4.27
CA SER A 11 -0.53 -9.85 5.72
C SER A 11 0.22 -8.65 6.31
N GLU A 12 0.07 -8.47 7.63
CA GLU A 12 0.74 -7.36 8.28
C GLU A 12 2.25 -7.54 8.33
N LYS A 13 2.74 -8.72 7.98
CA LYS A 13 4.18 -8.95 7.92
C LYS A 13 4.78 -8.41 6.64
N ASN A 14 3.95 -8.11 5.66
CA ASN A 14 4.44 -7.57 4.39
C ASN A 14 4.78 -6.10 4.55
N GLU A 15 5.28 -5.51 3.48
CA GLU A 15 5.60 -4.09 3.50
C GLU A 15 4.37 -3.27 3.85
N SER A 16 4.58 -2.17 4.53
CA SER A 16 3.47 -1.32 4.90
C SER A 16 3.93 0.12 5.00
N THR A 17 2.97 1.03 4.89
CA THR A 17 3.26 2.44 5.02
C THR A 17 2.01 3.14 5.55
N GLU A 18 2.20 4.33 6.08
CA GLU A 18 1.08 5.11 6.62
C GLU A 18 0.96 6.40 5.83
N TYR A 19 -0.28 6.75 5.46
CA TYR A 19 -0.54 7.95 4.68
C TYR A 19 -1.83 8.59 5.18
N LYS A 20 -1.71 9.83 5.65
CA LYS A 20 -2.85 10.62 6.14
C LYS A 20 -3.66 9.86 7.18
N GLY A 21 -2.97 9.23 8.10
CA GLY A 21 -3.62 8.52 9.18
C GLY A 21 -4.15 7.15 8.82
N GLN A 22 -3.92 6.69 7.61
CA GLN A 22 -4.36 5.38 7.16
C GLN A 22 -3.17 4.49 6.90
N LYS A 23 -3.28 3.24 7.32
CA LYS A 23 -2.21 2.28 7.14
C LYS A 23 -2.50 1.40 5.94
N PHE A 24 -1.51 1.27 5.07
CA PHE A 24 -1.62 0.45 3.87
C PHE A 24 -0.58 -0.63 3.88
N HIS A 25 -0.93 -1.80 3.38
CA HIS A 25 -0.02 -2.93 3.30
C HIS A 25 0.19 -3.31 1.84
N PHE A 26 1.39 -3.82 1.55
CA PHE A 26 1.77 -4.13 0.17
C PHE A 26 2.39 -5.51 0.10
N CYS A 27 2.23 -6.15 -1.04
CA CYS A 27 2.74 -7.52 -1.21
C CYS A 27 4.26 -7.53 -1.32
N CYS A 28 4.86 -6.43 -1.75
CA CYS A 28 6.31 -6.34 -1.85
C CYS A 28 6.74 -4.88 -1.85
N ALA A 29 8.06 -4.68 -1.76
CA ALA A 29 8.61 -3.34 -1.69
C ALA A 29 8.34 -2.55 -2.97
N SER A 30 8.23 -3.22 -4.09
CA SER A 30 7.94 -2.55 -5.35
C SER A 30 6.59 -1.86 -5.31
N CYS A 31 5.58 -2.54 -4.77
CA CYS A 31 4.25 -1.95 -4.65
C CYS A 31 4.27 -0.79 -3.66
N LYS A 32 5.01 -0.95 -2.57
CA LYS A 32 5.14 0.13 -1.60
C LYS A 32 5.78 1.34 -2.23
N TRP A 33 6.82 1.12 -3.01
CA TRP A 33 7.51 2.20 -3.69
C TRP A 33 6.60 2.92 -4.68
N ALA A 34 5.82 2.15 -5.43
CA ALA A 34 4.89 2.75 -6.38
C ALA A 34 3.86 3.60 -5.66
N PHE A 35 3.39 3.12 -4.50
CA PHE A 35 2.43 3.88 -3.70
C PHE A 35 3.05 5.19 -3.21
N GLU A 36 4.30 5.13 -2.74
CA GLU A 36 4.95 6.33 -2.22
C GLU A 36 5.19 7.37 -3.32
N LYS A 37 5.34 6.92 -4.54
CA LYS A 37 5.50 7.84 -5.66
C LYS A 37 4.20 8.57 -5.96
N ASN A 38 3.08 7.88 -5.88
CA ASN A 38 1.78 8.46 -6.19
C ASN A 38 0.76 8.03 -5.15
N PRO A 39 0.94 8.46 -3.89
CA PRO A 39 0.06 7.98 -2.82
C PRO A 39 -1.39 8.39 -3.02
N GLU A 40 -1.64 9.56 -3.54
CA GLU A 40 -3.02 10.02 -3.72
C GLU A 40 -3.75 9.20 -4.76
N GLN A 41 -3.02 8.68 -5.74
CA GLN A 41 -3.63 7.88 -6.79
C GLN A 41 -4.17 6.56 -6.24
N PHE A 42 -3.44 5.96 -5.30
CA PHE A 42 -3.81 4.68 -4.74
C PHE A 42 -4.63 4.78 -3.45
N ALA A 43 -4.40 5.83 -2.68
CA ALA A 43 -5.11 6.02 -1.42
C ALA A 43 -6.45 6.71 -1.62
N LYS A 44 -6.78 7.07 -2.82
CA LYS A 44 -8.00 7.78 -3.12
C LYS A 44 -9.19 6.82 -3.07
N THR A 45 -10.12 7.07 -2.22
CA THR A 45 -11.33 6.25 -2.12
C THR A 45 -12.52 7.13 -1.78
#